data_2e134a57d93986af37988da78966f98d
#
_entry.id   2e134a57d93986af37988da78966f98d
#
_cell.length_a   1.000
_cell.length_b   1.000
_cell.length_c   1.000
_cell.angle_alpha   90.00
_cell.angle_beta   90.00
_cell.angle_gamma   90.00
#
_symmetry.space_group_name_H-M   'P 1'
#
loop_
_entity.id
_entity.type
_entity.pdbx_description
1 polymer ?
#
loop_
_entity_poly.entity_id
_entity_poly.type
_entity_poly.pdbx_seq_one_letter_code
_entity_poly.pdbx_strand_id
1 'polypeptide(L)'
;MKEVLKHDDVFIEPLERVICHGHLSAENCHFKETTEHTSTGRRHQTELVDISEWENVHFGDVALDLSNLIISSAEPSVRRNKYMTIFRRYYYSRVDYRPTDFRLADLKRLFRKHHKHAVIAGIEPLLEILTSSMDDEEKRAHSYRWESALEDAYDFTSVDYISDDEHCLFAK
;
A
#
# COMPACT_ATOMS: atom_id res chain seq x y z
N MET A 1 -4.15 7.19 -19.14
CA MET A 1 -3.55 8.10 -18.14
C MET A 1 -4.34 9.39 -17.92
N LYS A 2 -4.74 10.15 -18.94
CA LYS A 2 -5.55 11.37 -18.76
C LYS A 2 -6.95 11.15 -18.18
N GLU A 3 -7.55 9.98 -18.33
CA GLU A 3 -8.86 9.64 -17.76
C GLU A 3 -8.81 9.27 -16.29
N VAL A 4 -7.74 8.61 -15.84
CA VAL A 4 -7.52 8.28 -14.43
C VAL A 4 -7.44 9.54 -13.56
N LEU A 5 -6.95 10.64 -14.12
CA LEU A 5 -6.80 11.93 -13.43
C LEU A 5 -8.07 12.77 -13.37
N LYS A 6 -9.07 12.51 -14.22
CA LYS A 6 -10.24 13.38 -14.36
C LYS A 6 -11.35 13.19 -13.33
N HIS A 7 -11.34 12.10 -12.57
CA HIS A 7 -12.48 11.74 -11.72
C HIS A 7 -12.35 12.08 -10.22
N ASP A 8 -11.27 12.74 -9.78
CA ASP A 8 -10.96 12.93 -8.35
C ASP A 8 -10.90 14.38 -7.86
N ASP A 9 -11.67 15.28 -8.42
CA ASP A 9 -11.83 16.63 -7.85
C ASP A 9 -12.72 16.68 -6.58
N VAL A 10 -13.07 15.53 -6.02
CA VAL A 10 -13.67 15.51 -4.68
C VAL A 10 -12.56 15.72 -3.68
N PHE A 11 -12.47 16.94 -3.16
CA PHE A 11 -11.60 17.29 -2.05
C PHE A 11 -11.96 16.42 -0.85
N ILE A 12 -11.18 15.37 -0.61
CA ILE A 12 -11.28 14.60 0.61
C ILE A 12 -10.37 15.30 1.61
N GLU A 13 -10.95 15.88 2.64
CA GLU A 13 -10.17 16.42 3.76
C GLU A 13 -9.29 15.30 4.34
N PRO A 14 -8.02 15.60 4.69
CA PRO A 14 -7.17 14.64 5.36
C PRO A 14 -7.84 14.22 6.68
N LEU A 15 -8.09 12.92 6.85
CA LEU A 15 -8.76 12.38 8.04
C LEU A 15 -7.96 12.63 9.31
N GLU A 16 -6.68 12.37 9.27
CA GLU A 16 -5.74 12.57 10.36
C GLU A 16 -4.34 12.77 9.76
N ARG A 17 -3.63 13.79 10.23
CA ARG A 17 -2.22 13.98 9.85
C ARG A 17 -1.33 13.15 10.77
N VAL A 18 -0.50 12.34 10.14
CA VAL A 18 0.52 11.52 10.80
C VAL A 18 1.90 11.82 10.24
N ILE A 19 2.92 11.40 10.94
CA ILE A 19 4.27 11.39 10.39
C ILE A 19 4.31 10.28 9.34
N CYS A 20 4.58 10.66 8.10
CA CYS A 20 4.78 9.75 6.98
C CYS A 20 6.25 9.64 6.65
N HIS A 21 6.68 8.46 6.30
CA HIS A 21 8.00 8.19 5.74
C HIS A 21 8.16 8.89 4.37
N GLY A 22 7.09 8.92 3.59
CA GLY A 22 7.00 9.61 2.30
C GLY A 22 7.44 8.78 1.10
N HIS A 23 8.19 7.69 1.33
CA HIS A 23 8.63 6.75 0.28
C HIS A 23 8.74 5.32 0.82
N LEU A 24 7.76 4.88 1.61
CA LEU A 24 7.79 3.55 2.23
C LEU A 24 7.63 2.44 1.20
N SER A 25 8.62 1.55 1.13
CA SER A 25 8.64 0.34 0.30
C SER A 25 9.20 -0.84 1.10
N ALA A 26 9.14 -2.06 0.54
CA ALA A 26 9.76 -3.23 1.16
C ALA A 26 11.29 -3.11 1.26
N GLU A 27 11.91 -2.36 0.34
CA GLU A 27 13.36 -2.15 0.29
C GLU A 27 13.86 -1.35 1.49
N ASN A 28 13.04 -0.43 2.02
CA ASN A 28 13.37 0.34 3.23
C ASN A 28 13.03 -0.40 4.53
N CYS A 29 12.35 -1.54 4.47
CA CYS A 29 11.95 -2.33 5.63
C CYS A 29 12.94 -3.47 5.88
N HIS A 30 13.68 -3.40 6.98
CA HIS A 30 14.67 -4.41 7.34
C HIS A 30 14.11 -5.41 8.33
N PHE A 31 14.13 -6.69 7.95
CA PHE A 31 13.59 -7.78 8.75
C PHE A 31 14.67 -8.70 9.24
N LYS A 32 14.47 -9.23 10.44
CA LYS A 32 15.26 -10.31 11.02
C LYS A 32 14.44 -11.57 11.09
N GLU A 33 14.96 -12.65 10.54
CA GLU A 33 14.37 -13.96 10.70
C GLU A 33 14.98 -14.68 11.91
N THR A 34 14.12 -15.18 12.77
CA THR A 34 14.51 -15.99 13.92
C THR A 34 13.79 -17.34 13.83
N THR A 35 14.51 -18.40 14.16
CA THR A 35 13.93 -19.74 14.23
C THR A 35 13.91 -20.18 15.67
N GLU A 36 12.73 -20.30 16.25
CA GLU A 36 12.53 -20.85 17.59
C GLU A 36 12.27 -22.36 17.49
N HIS A 37 13.01 -23.13 18.28
CA HIS A 37 12.75 -24.54 18.46
C HIS A 37 11.77 -24.72 19.61
N THR A 38 10.55 -25.14 19.26
CA THR A 38 9.48 -25.45 20.24
C THR A 38 9.35 -26.97 20.39
N SER A 39 8.69 -27.41 21.45
CA SER A 39 8.38 -28.83 21.66
C SER A 39 7.53 -29.46 20.55
N THR A 40 6.87 -28.63 19.75
CA THR A 40 5.96 -29.02 18.65
C THR A 40 6.58 -28.86 17.26
N GLY A 41 7.83 -28.34 17.15
CA GLY A 41 8.53 -28.14 15.89
C GLY A 41 9.33 -26.85 15.79
N ARG A 42 9.69 -26.49 14.57
CA ARG A 42 10.36 -25.23 14.27
C ARG A 42 9.34 -24.15 13.94
N ARG A 43 9.41 -23.01 14.62
CA ARG A 43 8.63 -21.81 14.33
C ARG A 43 9.55 -20.76 13.73
N HIS A 44 9.30 -20.36 12.50
CA HIS A 44 9.94 -19.21 11.89
C HIS A 44 9.18 -17.94 12.28
N GLN A 45 9.90 -16.95 12.75
CA GLN A 45 9.35 -15.66 13.13
C GLN A 45 10.14 -14.57 12.42
N THR A 46 9.42 -13.66 11.78
CA THR A 46 9.99 -12.50 11.10
C THR A 46 9.64 -11.26 11.90
N GLU A 47 10.62 -10.49 12.27
CA GLU A 47 10.49 -9.26 13.04
C GLU A 47 11.02 -8.09 12.23
N LEU A 48 10.25 -7.00 12.15
CA LEU A 48 10.73 -5.73 11.59
C LEU A 48 11.71 -5.10 12.58
N VAL A 49 12.94 -4.90 12.14
CA VAL A 49 14.02 -4.38 13.00
C VAL A 49 14.20 -2.88 12.81
N ASP A 50 14.10 -2.42 11.56
CA ASP A 50 14.37 -1.04 11.20
C ASP A 50 13.64 -0.65 9.93
N ILE A 51 13.40 0.66 9.76
CA ILE A 51 12.96 1.31 8.52
C ILE A 51 13.98 2.40 8.22
N SER A 52 14.62 2.33 7.05
CA SER A 52 15.66 3.26 6.60
C SER A 52 15.11 4.31 5.61
N GLU A 53 15.96 5.26 5.21
CA GLU A 53 15.69 6.27 4.16
C GLU A 53 14.55 7.26 4.49
N TRP A 54 14.69 7.94 5.64
CA TRP A 54 13.72 8.92 6.15
C TRP A 54 13.86 10.33 5.59
N GLU A 55 14.54 10.53 4.47
CA GLU A 55 14.80 11.86 3.90
C GLU A 55 13.52 12.59 3.47
N ASN A 56 12.48 11.85 3.14
CA ASN A 56 11.19 12.38 2.69
C ASN A 56 10.15 12.49 3.82
N VAL A 57 10.57 12.40 5.08
CA VAL A 57 9.66 12.46 6.22
C VAL A 57 8.88 13.77 6.26
N HIS A 58 7.57 13.66 6.39
CA HIS A 58 6.68 14.82 6.45
C HIS A 58 5.38 14.49 7.19
N PHE A 59 4.58 15.51 7.50
CA PHE A 59 3.22 15.30 7.95
C PHE A 59 2.30 15.06 6.75
N GLY A 60 1.75 13.88 6.66
CA GLY A 60 0.87 13.45 5.57
C GLY A 60 -0.37 12.76 6.06
N ASP A 61 -1.08 12.17 5.10
CA ASP A 61 -2.30 11.41 5.32
C ASP A 61 -1.98 9.99 5.81
N VAL A 62 -2.82 9.49 6.69
CA VAL A 62 -2.71 8.16 7.29
C VAL A 62 -2.62 7.01 6.28
N ALA A 63 -3.16 7.18 5.08
CA ALA A 63 -3.13 6.16 4.03
C ALA A 63 -1.94 6.28 3.07
N LEU A 64 -1.12 7.33 3.17
CA LEU A 64 -0.07 7.62 2.19
C LEU A 64 0.98 6.51 2.14
N ASP A 65 1.65 6.26 3.25
CA ASP A 65 2.71 5.24 3.32
C ASP A 65 2.18 3.83 3.10
N LEU A 66 0.97 3.55 3.60
CA LEU A 66 0.32 2.26 3.38
C LEU A 66 0.06 2.02 1.89
N SER A 67 -0.34 3.06 1.15
CA SER A 67 -0.56 2.97 -0.30
C SER A 67 0.75 2.74 -1.03
N ASN A 68 1.78 3.51 -0.71
CA ASN A 68 3.11 3.35 -1.31
C ASN A 68 3.65 1.94 -1.08
N LEU A 69 3.63 1.45 0.16
CA LEU A 69 4.10 0.11 0.51
C LEU A 69 3.36 -0.99 -0.25
N ILE A 70 2.03 -0.92 -0.30
CA ILE A 70 1.21 -1.95 -0.96
C ILE A 70 1.44 -1.95 -2.47
N ILE A 71 1.56 -0.78 -3.09
CA ILE A 71 1.71 -0.67 -4.54
C ILE A 71 3.12 -1.05 -5.00
N SER A 72 4.14 -0.57 -4.33
CA SER A 72 5.54 -0.82 -4.71
C SER A 72 5.99 -2.25 -4.41
N SER A 73 5.47 -2.85 -3.34
CA SER A 73 6.08 -4.04 -2.73
C SER A 73 5.21 -5.29 -2.76
N ALA A 74 3.87 -5.15 -2.78
CA ALA A 74 2.99 -6.32 -2.76
C ALA A 74 2.81 -6.90 -4.17
N GLU A 75 2.94 -8.21 -4.29
CA GLU A 75 2.54 -8.92 -5.50
C GLU A 75 1.08 -8.62 -5.86
N PRO A 76 0.72 -8.46 -7.16
CA PRO A 76 -0.63 -8.09 -7.58
C PRO A 76 -1.73 -8.97 -7.01
N SER A 77 -1.49 -10.28 -6.95
CA SER A 77 -2.43 -11.25 -6.36
C SER A 77 -2.65 -11.02 -4.86
N VAL A 78 -1.59 -10.69 -4.14
CA VAL A 78 -1.66 -10.37 -2.70
C VAL A 78 -2.39 -9.04 -2.51
N ARG A 79 -2.03 -8.02 -3.27
CA ARG A 79 -2.69 -6.71 -3.23
C ARG A 79 -4.20 -6.84 -3.46
N ARG A 80 -4.62 -7.50 -4.54
CA ARG A 80 -6.04 -7.65 -4.90
C ARG A 80 -6.85 -8.48 -3.90
N ASN A 81 -6.25 -9.54 -3.34
CA ASN A 81 -6.96 -10.47 -2.46
C ASN A 81 -6.83 -10.16 -0.97
N LYS A 82 -5.82 -9.39 -0.54
CA LYS A 82 -5.48 -9.21 0.88
C LYS A 82 -5.52 -7.76 1.36
N TYR A 83 -5.76 -6.78 0.47
CA TYR A 83 -5.71 -5.37 0.86
C TYR A 83 -6.65 -5.04 2.03
N MET A 84 -7.86 -5.60 2.05
CA MET A 84 -8.79 -5.39 3.17
C MET A 84 -8.32 -6.02 4.47
N THR A 85 -7.63 -7.15 4.41
CA THR A 85 -7.01 -7.76 5.59
C THR A 85 -5.89 -6.87 6.14
N ILE A 86 -5.09 -6.28 5.25
CA ILE A 86 -4.01 -5.34 5.60
C ILE A 86 -4.62 -4.08 6.22
N PHE A 87 -5.66 -3.49 5.62
CA PHE A 87 -6.32 -2.29 6.12
C PHE A 87 -6.98 -2.51 7.49
N ARG A 88 -7.64 -3.64 7.68
CA ARG A 88 -8.20 -4.00 8.99
C ARG A 88 -7.12 -4.11 10.04
N ARG A 89 -6.05 -4.82 9.75
CA ARG A 89 -4.95 -4.97 10.70
C ARG A 89 -4.35 -3.62 11.06
N TYR A 90 -4.10 -2.78 10.07
CA TYR A 90 -3.62 -1.43 10.29
C TYR A 90 -4.61 -0.60 11.13
N TYR A 91 -5.87 -0.57 10.73
CA TYR A 91 -6.92 0.21 11.40
C TYR A 91 -7.11 -0.21 12.86
N TYR A 92 -7.28 -1.48 13.13
CA TYR A 92 -7.48 -1.97 14.49
C TYR A 92 -6.23 -1.81 15.36
N SER A 93 -5.03 -2.05 14.83
CA SER A 93 -3.79 -1.75 15.56
C SER A 93 -3.69 -0.26 15.90
N ARG A 94 -4.16 0.61 15.02
CA ARG A 94 -4.20 2.05 15.26
C ARG A 94 -5.20 2.41 16.36
N VAL A 95 -6.42 1.87 16.29
CA VAL A 95 -7.49 2.07 17.27
C VAL A 95 -7.07 1.57 18.66
N ASP A 96 -6.41 0.43 18.73
CA ASP A 96 -5.90 -0.15 19.99
C ASP A 96 -4.84 0.74 20.63
N TYR A 97 -4.01 1.40 19.80
CA TYR A 97 -2.99 2.31 20.28
C TYR A 97 -3.53 3.69 20.68
N ARG A 98 -4.49 4.22 19.89
CA ARG A 98 -5.09 5.54 20.09
C ARG A 98 -6.47 5.60 19.44
N PRO A 99 -7.49 6.20 20.11
CA PRO A 99 -8.77 6.48 19.49
C PRO A 99 -8.60 7.25 18.18
N THR A 100 -9.35 6.89 17.15
CA THR A 100 -9.36 7.54 15.85
C THR A 100 -10.75 8.11 15.56
N ASP A 101 -10.80 9.26 14.88
CA ASP A 101 -12.05 9.93 14.50
C ASP A 101 -12.56 9.49 13.13
N PHE A 102 -11.83 8.59 12.45
CA PHE A 102 -12.17 8.06 11.13
C PHE A 102 -12.54 6.58 11.18
N ARG A 103 -13.30 6.13 10.20
CA ARG A 103 -13.74 4.74 10.06
C ARG A 103 -12.87 3.97 9.05
N LEU A 104 -12.95 2.65 9.08
CA LEU A 104 -12.27 1.79 8.10
C LEU A 104 -12.67 2.14 6.66
N ALA A 105 -13.93 2.50 6.42
CA ALA A 105 -14.42 2.95 5.12
C ALA A 105 -13.72 4.23 4.63
N ASP A 106 -13.40 5.13 5.54
CA ASP A 106 -12.70 6.37 5.22
C ASP A 106 -11.24 6.09 4.84
N LEU A 107 -10.57 5.19 5.56
CA LEU A 107 -9.23 4.70 5.19
C LEU A 107 -9.22 4.07 3.78
N LYS A 108 -10.24 3.28 3.44
CA LYS A 108 -10.40 2.67 2.12
C LYS A 108 -10.53 3.73 1.01
N ARG A 109 -11.31 4.79 1.23
CA ARG A 109 -11.45 5.91 0.29
C ARG A 109 -10.12 6.64 0.06
N LEU A 110 -9.42 6.94 1.13
CA LEU A 110 -8.11 7.58 1.07
C LEU A 110 -7.08 6.72 0.37
N PHE A 111 -7.06 5.42 0.64
CA PHE A 111 -6.17 4.49 -0.06
C PHE A 111 -6.39 4.56 -1.58
N ARG A 112 -7.63 4.56 -2.06
CA ARG A 112 -7.92 4.66 -3.50
C ARG A 112 -7.37 5.94 -4.11
N LYS A 113 -7.49 7.06 -3.40
CA LYS A 113 -6.93 8.34 -3.85
C LYS A 113 -5.40 8.26 -3.92
N HIS A 114 -4.77 7.81 -2.86
CA HIS A 114 -3.30 7.68 -2.80
C HIS A 114 -2.78 6.63 -3.78
N HIS A 115 -3.53 5.55 -4.01
CA HIS A 115 -3.18 4.54 -5.01
C HIS A 115 -2.95 5.16 -6.39
N LYS A 116 -3.86 5.98 -6.87
CA LYS A 116 -3.72 6.65 -8.17
C LYS A 116 -2.48 7.56 -8.22
N HIS A 117 -2.27 8.33 -7.15
CA HIS A 117 -1.11 9.20 -7.06
C HIS A 117 0.20 8.40 -7.01
N ALA A 118 0.25 7.32 -6.23
CA ALA A 118 1.42 6.46 -6.12
C ALA A 118 1.76 5.76 -7.45
N VAL A 119 0.75 5.32 -8.22
CA VAL A 119 0.95 4.75 -9.55
C VAL A 119 1.57 5.77 -10.50
N ILE A 120 1.14 7.03 -10.45
CA ILE A 120 1.68 8.09 -11.31
C ILE A 120 3.10 8.47 -10.86
N ALA A 121 3.30 8.65 -9.57
CA ALA A 121 4.61 8.95 -9.00
C ALA A 121 5.64 7.82 -9.22
N GLY A 122 5.18 6.58 -9.30
CA GLY A 122 6.02 5.40 -9.54
C GLY A 122 6.55 5.26 -10.97
N ILE A 123 6.13 6.12 -11.92
CA ILE A 123 6.61 6.06 -13.32
C ILE A 123 8.10 6.37 -13.42
N GLU A 124 8.56 7.43 -12.77
CA GLU A 124 9.97 7.83 -12.82
C GLU A 124 10.89 6.78 -12.17
N PRO A 125 10.65 6.31 -10.94
CA PRO A 125 11.39 5.20 -10.35
C PRO A 125 11.36 3.93 -11.21
N LEU A 126 10.24 3.59 -11.85
CA LEU A 126 10.17 2.45 -12.75
C LEU A 126 11.10 2.61 -13.96
N LEU A 127 11.15 3.80 -14.56
CA LEU A 127 12.06 4.08 -15.69
C LEU A 127 13.53 3.95 -15.27
N GLU A 128 13.88 4.39 -14.06
CA GLU A 128 15.22 4.21 -13.50
C GLU A 128 15.57 2.73 -13.35
N ILE A 129 14.66 1.92 -12.80
CA ILE A 129 14.83 0.47 -12.69
C ILE A 129 15.03 -0.17 -14.06
N LEU A 130 14.19 0.16 -15.04
CA LEU A 130 14.26 -0.43 -16.39
C LEU A 130 15.56 -0.08 -17.13
N THR A 131 16.17 1.07 -16.82
CA THR A 131 17.44 1.51 -17.42
C THR A 131 18.67 1.12 -16.58
N SER A 132 18.47 0.58 -15.37
CA SER A 132 19.54 0.15 -14.47
C SER A 132 20.23 -1.14 -14.96
N SER A 133 21.28 -1.54 -14.25
CA SER A 133 21.98 -2.83 -14.46
C SER A 133 21.31 -4.03 -13.78
N MET A 134 20.12 -3.84 -13.21
CA MET A 134 19.30 -4.91 -12.61
C MET A 134 19.04 -6.02 -13.64
N ASP A 135 18.85 -7.25 -13.22
CA ASP A 135 18.59 -8.35 -14.15
C ASP A 135 17.17 -8.24 -14.78
N ASP A 136 16.98 -8.94 -15.90
CA ASP A 136 15.74 -8.85 -16.67
C ASP A 136 14.53 -9.46 -15.97
N GLU A 137 14.72 -10.40 -15.05
CA GLU A 137 13.65 -11.02 -14.30
C GLU A 137 13.12 -10.05 -13.24
N GLU A 138 14.02 -9.40 -12.53
CA GLU A 138 13.68 -8.34 -11.56
C GLU A 138 12.97 -7.15 -12.23
N LYS A 139 13.48 -6.69 -13.38
CA LYS A 139 12.84 -5.63 -14.19
C LYS A 139 11.43 -6.00 -14.61
N ARG A 140 11.20 -7.24 -15.04
CA ARG A 140 9.86 -7.73 -15.38
C ARG A 140 8.94 -7.77 -14.17
N ALA A 141 9.44 -8.19 -13.01
CA ALA A 141 8.65 -8.19 -11.78
C ALA A 141 8.20 -6.79 -11.38
N HIS A 142 9.08 -5.79 -11.47
CA HIS A 142 8.73 -4.39 -11.22
C HIS A 142 7.70 -3.85 -12.23
N SER A 143 7.91 -4.11 -13.53
CA SER A 143 6.96 -3.72 -14.57
C SER A 143 5.58 -4.33 -14.34
N TYR A 144 5.52 -5.62 -14.03
CA TYR A 144 4.27 -6.32 -13.78
C TYR A 144 3.52 -5.78 -12.57
N ARG A 145 4.22 -5.49 -11.47
CA ARG A 145 3.60 -4.87 -10.28
C ARG A 145 2.98 -3.51 -10.62
N TRP A 146 3.72 -2.72 -11.39
CA TRP A 146 3.27 -1.38 -11.77
C TRP A 146 2.10 -1.41 -12.77
N GLU A 147 2.19 -2.22 -13.83
CA GLU A 147 1.09 -2.41 -14.80
C GLU A 147 -0.19 -2.84 -14.11
N SER A 148 -0.10 -3.84 -13.22
CA SER A 148 -1.25 -4.30 -12.45
C SER A 148 -1.80 -3.23 -11.50
N ALA A 149 -0.95 -2.36 -10.95
CA ALA A 149 -1.40 -1.24 -10.12
C ALA A 149 -2.12 -0.17 -10.95
N LEU A 150 -1.68 0.06 -12.19
CA LEU A 150 -2.34 0.95 -13.13
C LEU A 150 -3.72 0.41 -13.56
N GLU A 151 -3.83 -0.90 -13.81
CA GLU A 151 -5.12 -1.57 -14.07
C GLU A 151 -6.08 -1.39 -12.89
N ASP A 152 -5.62 -1.65 -11.66
CA ASP A 152 -6.43 -1.47 -10.46
C ASP A 152 -6.87 -0.01 -10.29
N ALA A 153 -6.00 0.96 -10.59
CA ALA A 153 -6.35 2.38 -10.55
C ALA A 153 -7.42 2.74 -11.59
N TYR A 154 -7.38 2.12 -12.76
CA TYR A 154 -8.40 2.28 -13.80
C TYR A 154 -9.74 1.67 -13.36
N ASP A 155 -9.72 0.46 -12.81
CA ASP A 155 -10.92 -0.22 -12.31
C ASP A 155 -11.60 0.58 -11.19
N PHE A 156 -10.84 1.25 -10.33
CA PHE A 156 -11.41 2.14 -9.32
C PHE A 156 -12.12 3.37 -9.88
N THR A 157 -11.89 3.73 -11.15
CA THR A 157 -12.58 4.83 -11.83
C THR A 157 -13.77 4.37 -12.63
N SER A 158 -13.75 3.16 -13.18
CA SER A 158 -14.74 2.64 -14.13
C SER A 158 -15.96 2.02 -13.46
N VAL A 159 -15.81 1.54 -12.24
CA VAL A 159 -16.88 0.94 -11.48
C VAL A 159 -17.24 1.89 -10.34
N ASP A 160 -18.54 2.14 -10.13
CA ASP A 160 -19.06 2.59 -8.86
C ASP A 160 -18.76 1.53 -7.78
N TYR A 161 -17.49 1.47 -7.42
CA TYR A 161 -16.96 0.64 -6.33
C TYR A 161 -17.39 1.19 -4.97
N ILE A 162 -18.50 1.92 -5.00
CA ILE A 162 -19.23 2.42 -3.86
C ILE A 162 -20.23 1.35 -3.43
N SER A 163 -19.81 0.13 -3.26
CA SER A 163 -20.50 -0.61 -2.26
C SER A 163 -19.88 -0.19 -0.93
N ASP A 164 -20.57 0.69 -0.23
CA ASP A 164 -20.34 0.96 1.19
C ASP A 164 -20.53 -0.31 2.05
N ASP A 165 -20.86 -1.42 1.43
CA ASP A 165 -21.00 -2.72 2.01
C ASP A 165 -19.62 -3.32 2.28
N GLU A 166 -19.13 -3.04 3.48
CA GLU A 166 -18.05 -3.84 4.08
C GLU A 166 -18.37 -5.33 4.01
N HIS A 167 -19.64 -5.71 3.96
CA HIS A 167 -20.12 -7.08 3.85
C HIS A 167 -19.86 -7.74 2.49
N CYS A 168 -19.94 -7.03 1.39
CA CYS A 168 -19.73 -7.61 0.05
C CYS A 168 -18.30 -8.07 -0.21
N LEU A 169 -17.30 -7.52 0.48
CA LEU A 169 -15.90 -7.94 0.36
C LEU A 169 -15.56 -9.17 1.20
N PHE A 170 -16.45 -9.62 2.06
CA PHE A 170 -16.26 -10.74 2.98
C PHE A 170 -17.16 -11.95 2.74
N ALA A 171 -18.08 -11.85 1.80
CA ALA A 171 -19.01 -12.91 1.45
C ALA A 171 -18.46 -13.86 0.37
N LYS A 172 -17.16 -13.93 0.17
CA LYS A 172 -16.52 -14.91 -0.72
C LYS A 172 -15.35 -15.56 -0.05
#